data_75fa0bbab8403d5a4abaac83f929155e
#
_entry.id   75fa0bbab8403d5a4abaac83f929155e
#
_cell.length_a   1.000
_cell.length_b   1.000
_cell.length_c   1.000
_cell.angle_alpha   90.00
_cell.angle_beta   90.00
_cell.angle_gamma   90.00
#
_symmetry.space_group_name_H-M   'P 1'
#
loop_
_entity.id
_entity.type
_entity.pdbx_description
1 polymer ?
#
loop_
_entity_poly.entity_id
_entity_poly.type
_entity_poly.pdbx_seq_one_letter_code
_entity_poly.pdbx_strand_id
1 'polypeptide(L)'
;MRTKKLFNNTVKIALPLLLGSAILYWMYRGFDFSSIKHVLQHEMNWTWMILSLPFGILAQAFRGWRWKQSLEPIGEYPRSSVCVNSIFLSYAVSLLIPRIGEFARCGVLNRYDKVPFPKAIGTVVTERAVDTLIVLLISVTAFLMQIRVFTNFFSRTGTRIDDVFGMFSPTGWLVTAICGVASIVLFYYVLRHLSFYKKVKEMLGGIWQGISSLRKVKNIPLFIFYSLAIWGSYFLHYYLTFYCFDATANLGLSCALVSFVVGSVAVIVPTPNGAGPWHFAVKTMLILYGVADNQALYFVLIVHTIQTLLVILLGVYAWISLSFTKTPVSLGGPTELTRPAK
;
A
#
# COMPACT_ATOMS: atom_id res chain seq x y z
N MET A 1 25.25 18.57 -16.41
CA MET A 1 24.90 17.59 -15.37
C MET A 1 23.59 17.94 -14.60
N ARG A 2 23.35 19.20 -14.27
CA ARG A 2 22.18 19.69 -13.51
C ARG A 2 20.84 19.51 -14.25
N THR A 3 20.80 19.74 -15.55
CA THR A 3 19.61 19.60 -16.42
C THR A 3 19.16 18.15 -16.59
N LYS A 4 20.07 17.19 -16.79
CA LYS A 4 19.74 15.75 -16.85
C LYS A 4 19.15 15.23 -15.52
N LYS A 5 19.61 15.75 -14.38
CA LYS A 5 19.11 15.37 -13.05
C LYS A 5 17.72 15.94 -12.79
N LEU A 6 17.46 17.17 -13.22
CA LEU A 6 16.15 17.82 -13.18
C LEU A 6 15.15 17.07 -14.07
N PHE A 7 15.49 16.81 -15.33
CA PHE A 7 14.65 16.06 -16.27
C PHE A 7 14.29 14.68 -15.73
N ASN A 8 15.26 13.93 -15.18
CA ASN A 8 15.03 12.61 -14.62
C ASN A 8 14.11 12.63 -13.38
N ASN A 9 14.15 13.69 -12.59
CA ASN A 9 13.26 13.86 -11.43
C ASN A 9 11.84 14.27 -11.85
N THR A 10 11.71 15.14 -12.85
CA THR A 10 10.40 15.52 -13.42
C THR A 10 9.69 14.32 -14.04
N VAL A 11 10.40 13.50 -14.81
CA VAL A 11 9.85 12.28 -15.42
C VAL A 11 9.38 11.29 -14.35
N LYS A 12 10.10 11.11 -13.25
CA LYS A 12 9.72 10.21 -12.14
C LYS A 12 8.42 10.62 -11.44
N ILE A 13 8.08 11.88 -11.45
CA ILE A 13 6.83 12.40 -10.86
C ILE A 13 5.73 12.47 -11.92
N ALA A 14 6.05 12.98 -13.11
CA ALA A 14 5.08 13.17 -14.19
C ALA A 14 4.54 11.84 -14.74
N LEU A 15 5.39 10.82 -14.89
CA LEU A 15 5.00 9.55 -15.48
C LEU A 15 3.89 8.82 -14.67
N PRO A 16 3.99 8.66 -13.33
CA PRO A 16 2.92 8.08 -12.53
C PRO A 16 1.62 8.89 -12.55
N LEU A 17 1.72 10.22 -12.55
CA LEU A 17 0.56 11.11 -12.64
C LEU A 17 -0.13 10.94 -14.00
N LEU A 18 0.62 10.97 -15.10
CA LEU A 18 0.10 10.79 -16.45
C LEU A 18 -0.53 9.40 -16.62
N LEU A 19 0.11 8.34 -16.10
CA LEU A 19 -0.43 6.99 -16.17
C LEU A 19 -1.76 6.88 -15.43
N GLY A 20 -1.81 7.36 -14.19
CA GLY A 20 -3.04 7.36 -13.39
C GLY A 20 -4.16 8.17 -14.05
N SER A 21 -3.83 9.38 -14.56
CA SER A 21 -4.79 10.23 -15.26
C SER A 21 -5.27 9.61 -16.58
N ALA A 22 -4.38 8.95 -17.34
CA ALA A 22 -4.75 8.27 -18.58
C ALA A 22 -5.72 7.11 -18.34
N ILE A 23 -5.48 6.30 -17.28
CA ILE A 23 -6.38 5.21 -16.92
C ILE A 23 -7.74 5.77 -16.49
N LEU A 24 -7.76 6.80 -15.63
CA LEU A 24 -9.01 7.44 -15.22
C LEU A 24 -9.75 8.05 -16.42
N TYR A 25 -9.07 8.79 -17.29
CA TYR A 25 -9.67 9.35 -18.48
C TYR A 25 -10.29 8.27 -19.37
N TRP A 26 -9.56 7.18 -19.61
CA TRP A 26 -10.07 6.06 -20.41
C TRP A 26 -11.29 5.39 -19.79
N MET A 27 -11.30 5.21 -18.47
CA MET A 27 -12.43 4.60 -17.75
C MET A 27 -13.66 5.48 -17.69
N TYR A 28 -13.49 6.79 -17.53
CA TYR A 28 -14.58 7.74 -17.30
C TYR A 28 -14.94 8.56 -18.55
N ARG A 29 -14.29 8.33 -19.70
CA ARG A 29 -14.73 8.94 -20.96
C ARG A 29 -16.13 8.43 -21.31
N GLY A 30 -17.08 9.31 -21.48
CA GLY A 30 -18.48 8.95 -21.75
C GLY A 30 -19.29 8.56 -20.51
N PHE A 31 -18.71 8.67 -19.32
CA PHE A 31 -19.45 8.47 -18.08
C PHE A 31 -20.31 9.71 -17.75
N ASP A 32 -21.57 9.45 -17.41
CA ASP A 32 -22.51 10.52 -17.04
C ASP A 32 -22.35 10.90 -15.56
N PHE A 33 -21.58 11.97 -15.32
CA PHE A 33 -21.39 12.53 -13.99
C PHE A 33 -22.64 13.17 -13.39
N SER A 34 -23.67 13.48 -14.20
CA SER A 34 -24.91 14.08 -13.69
C SER A 34 -25.67 13.10 -12.78
N SER A 35 -25.57 11.80 -13.11
CA SER A 35 -26.20 10.72 -12.35
C SER A 35 -25.57 10.47 -10.98
N ILE A 36 -24.33 10.92 -10.73
CA ILE A 36 -23.68 10.72 -9.42
C ILE A 36 -24.48 11.36 -8.28
N LYS A 37 -25.03 12.54 -8.51
CA LYS A 37 -25.84 13.24 -7.51
C LYS A 37 -27.06 12.41 -7.11
N HIS A 38 -27.72 11.80 -8.09
CA HIS A 38 -28.85 10.91 -7.85
C HIS A 38 -28.44 9.68 -7.05
N VAL A 39 -27.35 9.02 -7.44
CA VAL A 39 -26.80 7.84 -6.72
C VAL A 39 -26.47 8.18 -5.27
N LEU A 40 -25.78 9.30 -5.02
CA LEU A 40 -25.41 9.73 -3.67
C LEU A 40 -26.62 10.07 -2.79
N GLN A 41 -27.70 10.58 -3.37
CA GLN A 41 -28.88 11.02 -2.62
C GLN A 41 -29.94 9.93 -2.43
N HIS A 42 -30.05 8.99 -3.37
CA HIS A 42 -31.19 8.07 -3.42
C HIS A 42 -30.80 6.58 -3.44
N GLU A 43 -29.62 6.22 -3.94
CA GLU A 43 -29.23 4.81 -4.10
C GLU A 43 -28.18 4.36 -3.08
N MET A 44 -27.49 5.30 -2.44
CA MET A 44 -26.40 4.99 -1.53
C MET A 44 -26.85 4.93 -0.07
N ASN A 45 -26.57 3.81 0.61
CA ASN A 45 -26.75 3.67 2.04
C ASN A 45 -25.57 4.27 2.82
N TRP A 46 -25.74 5.50 3.28
CA TRP A 46 -24.72 6.24 4.02
C TRP A 46 -24.36 5.65 5.37
N THR A 47 -25.27 4.89 5.99
CA THR A 47 -25.00 4.26 7.30
C THR A 47 -23.79 3.33 7.23
N TRP A 48 -23.72 2.49 6.19
CA TRP A 48 -22.58 1.58 6.01
C TRP A 48 -21.31 2.30 5.65
N MET A 49 -21.39 3.38 4.86
CA MET A 49 -20.23 4.20 4.54
C MET A 49 -19.64 4.84 5.80
N ILE A 50 -20.46 5.47 6.62
CA ILE A 50 -20.04 6.09 7.88
C ILE A 50 -19.47 5.04 8.84
N LEU A 51 -20.10 3.87 8.93
CA LEU A 51 -19.62 2.76 9.77
C LEU A 51 -18.26 2.20 9.28
N SER A 52 -17.96 2.35 8.01
CA SER A 52 -16.66 1.92 7.45
C SER A 52 -15.50 2.84 7.87
N LEU A 53 -15.73 4.15 8.03
CA LEU A 53 -14.68 5.15 8.27
C LEU A 53 -13.83 4.88 9.52
N PRO A 54 -14.39 4.49 10.68
CA PRO A 54 -13.58 4.14 11.86
C PRO A 54 -12.52 3.07 11.58
N PHE A 55 -12.82 2.08 10.74
CA PHE A 55 -11.85 1.04 10.39
C PHE A 55 -10.70 1.59 9.53
N GLY A 56 -10.95 2.57 8.65
CA GLY A 56 -9.89 3.28 7.92
C GLY A 56 -8.96 4.05 8.86
N ILE A 57 -9.51 4.69 9.89
CA ILE A 57 -8.76 5.41 10.93
C ILE A 57 -7.93 4.40 11.77
N LEU A 58 -8.57 3.32 12.23
CA LEU A 58 -7.93 2.29 13.04
C LEU A 58 -6.77 1.62 12.30
N ALA A 59 -6.93 1.31 11.01
CA ALA A 59 -5.86 0.72 10.21
C ALA A 59 -4.58 1.59 10.24
N GLN A 60 -4.72 2.89 10.11
CA GLN A 60 -3.58 3.82 10.14
C GLN A 60 -3.05 4.01 11.58
N ALA A 61 -3.91 4.02 12.60
CA ALA A 61 -3.51 4.09 14.00
C ALA A 61 -2.71 2.84 14.42
N PHE A 62 -3.19 1.63 14.10
CA PHE A 62 -2.47 0.38 14.33
C PHE A 62 -1.10 0.38 13.63
N ARG A 63 -1.01 0.95 12.42
CA ARG A 63 0.26 1.11 11.72
C ARG A 63 1.22 2.01 12.49
N GLY A 64 0.75 3.11 13.07
CA GLY A 64 1.55 3.99 13.91
C GLY A 64 2.06 3.30 15.19
N TRP A 65 1.21 2.55 15.86
CA TRP A 65 1.58 1.78 17.07
C TRP A 65 2.53 0.63 16.75
N ARG A 66 2.35 -0.08 15.65
CA ARG A 66 3.28 -1.11 15.18
C ARG A 66 4.65 -0.50 14.85
N TRP A 67 4.66 0.66 14.20
CA TRP A 67 5.91 1.33 13.86
C TRP A 67 6.72 1.72 15.08
N LYS A 68 6.07 2.21 16.14
CA LYS A 68 6.71 2.45 17.42
C LYS A 68 7.41 1.18 17.93
N GLN A 69 6.76 0.03 17.89
CA GLN A 69 7.37 -1.24 18.31
C GLN A 69 8.58 -1.64 17.45
N SER A 70 8.60 -1.27 16.18
CA SER A 70 9.73 -1.52 15.29
C SER A 70 10.93 -0.63 15.59
N LEU A 71 10.73 0.52 16.25
CA LEU A 71 11.78 1.47 16.63
C LEU A 71 12.43 1.12 17.97
N GLU A 72 11.70 0.50 18.89
CA GLU A 72 12.22 0.13 20.22
C GLU A 72 13.48 -0.76 20.18
N PRO A 73 13.60 -1.80 19.32
CA PRO A 73 14.78 -2.66 19.25
C PRO A 73 16.06 -1.95 18.83
N ILE A 74 15.95 -0.79 18.17
CA ILE A 74 17.09 0.02 17.74
C ILE A 74 17.40 1.18 18.70
N GLY A 75 16.78 1.15 19.89
CA GLY A 75 17.01 2.11 20.98
C GLY A 75 16.25 3.42 20.85
N GLU A 76 15.23 3.48 20.00
CA GLU A 76 14.43 4.69 19.78
C GLU A 76 13.03 4.53 20.39
N TYR A 77 12.60 5.50 21.19
CA TYR A 77 11.34 5.45 21.96
C TYR A 77 10.46 6.66 21.68
N PRO A 78 9.94 6.80 20.44
CA PRO A 78 9.08 7.93 20.09
C PRO A 78 7.73 7.87 20.79
N ARG A 79 7.09 9.04 20.90
CA ARG A 79 5.72 9.16 21.42
C ARG A 79 4.73 8.48 20.48
N SER A 80 3.77 7.74 21.03
CA SER A 80 2.74 7.03 20.25
C SER A 80 1.91 7.99 19.38
N SER A 81 1.56 9.18 19.91
CA SER A 81 0.82 10.21 19.18
C SER A 81 1.60 10.74 17.97
N VAL A 82 2.92 10.94 18.12
CA VAL A 82 3.78 11.39 17.02
C VAL A 82 3.90 10.30 15.95
N CYS A 83 4.03 9.03 16.33
CA CYS A 83 4.02 7.92 15.39
C CYS A 83 2.71 7.85 14.59
N VAL A 84 1.55 7.91 15.26
CA VAL A 84 0.24 7.85 14.59
C VAL A 84 0.04 9.06 13.67
N ASN A 85 0.29 10.28 14.16
CA ASN A 85 0.14 11.49 13.36
C ASN A 85 1.11 11.51 12.16
N SER A 86 2.32 10.96 12.32
CA SER A 86 3.25 10.83 11.20
C SER A 86 2.74 9.88 10.11
N ILE A 87 2.02 8.81 10.47
CA ILE A 87 1.36 7.93 9.51
C ILE A 87 0.24 8.68 8.78
N PHE A 88 -0.68 9.35 9.49
CA PHE A 88 -1.75 10.13 8.87
C PHE A 88 -1.20 11.17 7.88
N LEU A 89 -0.20 11.93 8.29
CA LEU A 89 0.44 12.91 7.42
C LEU A 89 1.13 12.25 6.22
N SER A 90 1.77 11.09 6.40
CA SER A 90 2.47 10.39 5.32
C SER A 90 1.53 9.96 4.19
N TYR A 91 0.34 9.46 4.55
CA TYR A 91 -0.67 9.08 3.56
C TYR A 91 -1.19 10.30 2.79
N ALA A 92 -1.48 11.41 3.49
CA ALA A 92 -1.92 12.66 2.85
C ALA A 92 -0.85 13.24 1.91
N VAL A 93 0.43 13.23 2.32
CA VAL A 93 1.54 13.69 1.48
C VAL A 93 1.73 12.78 0.25
N SER A 94 1.45 11.48 0.39
CA SER A 94 1.52 10.52 -0.73
C SER A 94 0.43 10.73 -1.80
N LEU A 95 -0.63 11.50 -1.50
CA LEU A 95 -1.61 11.93 -2.50
C LEU A 95 -1.00 12.92 -3.51
N LEU A 96 -0.03 13.72 -3.07
CA LEU A 96 0.65 14.69 -3.93
C LEU A 96 1.76 14.03 -4.74
N ILE A 97 2.61 13.27 -4.06
CA ILE A 97 3.75 12.58 -4.70
C ILE A 97 3.78 11.13 -4.18
N PRO A 98 3.57 10.15 -5.06
CA PRO A 98 3.56 8.74 -4.68
C PRO A 98 4.81 8.34 -3.90
N ARG A 99 4.63 7.60 -2.81
CA ARG A 99 5.70 7.05 -1.95
C ARG A 99 6.55 8.06 -1.17
N ILE A 100 6.39 9.37 -1.37
CA ILE A 100 7.17 10.36 -0.61
C ILE A 100 6.76 10.39 0.86
N GLY A 101 5.55 9.97 1.18
CA GLY A 101 5.05 9.91 2.55
C GLY A 101 5.93 9.07 3.49
N GLU A 102 6.59 8.02 2.98
CA GLU A 102 7.50 7.21 3.79
C GLU A 102 8.71 8.02 4.28
N PHE A 103 9.21 8.92 3.46
CA PHE A 103 10.26 9.87 3.86
C PHE A 103 9.71 10.95 4.77
N ALA A 104 8.49 11.45 4.49
CA ALA A 104 7.84 12.48 5.30
C ALA A 104 7.63 12.02 6.74
N ARG A 105 7.13 10.80 6.98
CA ARG A 105 6.94 10.28 8.35
C ARG A 105 8.26 10.15 9.12
N CYS A 106 9.35 9.75 8.46
CA CYS A 106 10.68 9.72 9.08
C CYS A 106 11.16 11.12 9.45
N GLY A 107 10.90 12.13 8.60
CA GLY A 107 11.18 13.53 8.89
C GLY A 107 10.40 14.07 10.08
N VAL A 108 9.12 13.67 10.22
CA VAL A 108 8.30 14.03 11.39
C VAL A 108 8.90 13.46 12.68
N LEU A 109 9.26 12.16 12.73
CA LEU A 109 9.90 11.59 13.91
C LEU A 109 11.23 12.24 14.24
N ASN A 110 12.03 12.57 13.23
CA ASN A 110 13.29 13.27 13.44
C ASN A 110 13.06 14.67 14.04
N ARG A 111 12.07 15.40 13.55
CA ARG A 111 11.74 16.76 14.03
C ARG A 111 11.19 16.76 15.45
N TYR A 112 10.23 15.88 15.75
CA TYR A 112 9.44 15.94 16.99
C TYR A 112 9.97 15.05 18.10
N ASP A 113 10.63 13.94 17.80
CA ASP A 113 11.14 12.97 18.78
C ASP A 113 12.63 12.68 18.63
N LYS A 114 13.34 13.43 17.75
CA LYS A 114 14.80 13.33 17.52
C LYS A 114 15.27 11.95 17.06
N VAL A 115 14.37 11.11 16.57
CA VAL A 115 14.76 9.81 15.99
C VAL A 115 15.63 10.04 14.76
N PRO A 116 16.83 9.46 14.67
CA PRO A 116 17.70 9.63 13.50
C PRO A 116 17.04 9.13 12.22
N PHE A 117 17.01 9.98 11.19
CA PHE A 117 16.34 9.67 9.92
C PHE A 117 16.79 8.33 9.29
N PRO A 118 18.09 7.97 9.25
CA PRO A 118 18.54 6.69 8.72
C PRO A 118 18.00 5.47 9.49
N LYS A 119 17.85 5.59 10.81
CA LYS A 119 17.26 4.53 11.63
C LYS A 119 15.76 4.38 11.34
N ALA A 120 15.04 5.51 11.28
CA ALA A 120 13.60 5.51 10.96
C ALA A 120 13.33 4.88 9.59
N ILE A 121 14.08 5.26 8.55
CA ILE A 121 13.87 4.71 7.19
C ILE A 121 14.20 3.20 7.14
N GLY A 122 15.18 2.73 7.91
CA GLY A 122 15.50 1.31 8.04
C GLY A 122 14.31 0.49 8.55
N THR A 123 13.60 0.99 9.57
CA THR A 123 12.39 0.33 10.10
C THR A 123 11.22 0.36 9.11
N VAL A 124 11.12 1.40 8.27
CA VAL A 124 10.11 1.45 7.20
C VAL A 124 10.29 0.30 6.21
N VAL A 125 11.53 0.00 5.82
CA VAL A 125 11.82 -1.15 4.93
C VAL A 125 11.36 -2.47 5.57
N THR A 126 11.63 -2.65 6.86
CA THR A 126 11.16 -3.82 7.61
C THR A 126 9.64 -3.94 7.62
N GLU A 127 8.94 -2.84 7.90
CA GLU A 127 7.47 -2.82 7.85
C GLU A 127 6.92 -3.20 6.46
N ARG A 128 7.54 -2.70 5.38
CA ARG A 128 7.13 -3.05 4.01
C ARG A 128 7.33 -4.54 3.74
N ALA A 129 8.40 -5.15 4.22
CA ALA A 129 8.63 -6.58 4.09
C ALA A 129 7.53 -7.40 4.78
N VAL A 130 7.17 -7.03 6.02
CA VAL A 130 6.07 -7.67 6.77
C VAL A 130 4.73 -7.49 6.05
N ASP A 131 4.41 -6.28 5.62
CA ASP A 131 3.18 -5.99 4.88
C ASP A 131 3.10 -6.82 3.59
N THR A 132 4.20 -6.93 2.84
CA THR A 132 4.26 -7.74 1.60
C THR A 132 3.99 -9.21 1.89
N LEU A 133 4.55 -9.77 2.95
CA LEU A 133 4.28 -11.15 3.34
C LEU A 133 2.81 -11.37 3.69
N ILE A 134 2.19 -10.44 4.43
CA ILE A 134 0.77 -10.54 4.80
C ILE A 134 -0.11 -10.45 3.55
N VAL A 135 0.15 -9.49 2.64
CA VAL A 135 -0.59 -9.38 1.37
C VAL A 135 -0.47 -10.65 0.56
N LEU A 136 0.73 -11.23 0.47
CA LEU A 136 0.95 -12.49 -0.23
C LEU A 136 0.13 -13.62 0.40
N LEU A 137 0.12 -13.76 1.72
CA LEU A 137 -0.69 -14.76 2.43
C LEU A 137 -2.19 -14.58 2.18
N ILE A 138 -2.69 -13.35 2.28
CA ILE A 138 -4.10 -13.05 2.00
C ILE A 138 -4.42 -13.35 0.53
N SER A 139 -3.50 -13.03 -0.40
CA SER A 139 -3.67 -13.31 -1.83
C SER A 139 -3.75 -14.81 -2.13
N VAL A 140 -2.86 -15.59 -1.54
CA VAL A 140 -2.89 -17.06 -1.67
C VAL A 140 -4.19 -17.62 -1.07
N THR A 141 -4.60 -17.15 0.11
CA THR A 141 -5.85 -17.57 0.74
C THR A 141 -7.07 -17.24 -0.13
N ALA A 142 -7.14 -16.01 -0.66
CA ALA A 142 -8.22 -15.59 -1.55
C ALA A 142 -8.26 -16.44 -2.84
N PHE A 143 -7.11 -16.73 -3.42
CA PHE A 143 -7.00 -17.58 -4.61
C PHE A 143 -7.49 -19.02 -4.31
N LEU A 144 -7.04 -19.61 -3.21
CA LEU A 144 -7.45 -20.97 -2.83
C LEU A 144 -8.96 -21.06 -2.51
N MET A 145 -9.53 -20.04 -1.87
CA MET A 145 -10.98 -19.97 -1.63
C MET A 145 -11.79 -19.87 -2.93
N GLN A 146 -11.22 -19.27 -3.97
CA GLN A 146 -11.88 -19.00 -5.24
C GLN A 146 -11.48 -19.95 -6.37
N ILE A 147 -10.72 -21.00 -6.07
CA ILE A 147 -10.22 -21.91 -7.10
C ILE A 147 -11.36 -22.51 -7.93
N ARG A 148 -12.52 -22.77 -7.34
CA ARG A 148 -13.72 -23.25 -8.05
C ARG A 148 -14.29 -22.21 -9.03
N VAL A 149 -14.24 -20.92 -8.70
CA VAL A 149 -14.68 -19.84 -9.60
C VAL A 149 -13.72 -19.73 -10.78
N PHE A 150 -12.43 -19.81 -10.52
CA PHE A 150 -11.42 -19.83 -11.58
C PHE A 150 -11.55 -21.07 -12.48
N THR A 151 -11.71 -22.25 -11.92
CA THR A 151 -11.89 -23.48 -12.71
C THR A 151 -13.19 -23.43 -13.52
N ASN A 152 -14.30 -22.94 -12.96
CA ASN A 152 -15.55 -22.77 -13.69
C ASN A 152 -15.46 -21.68 -14.79
N PHE A 153 -14.71 -20.61 -14.55
CA PHE A 153 -14.46 -19.57 -15.56
C PHE A 153 -13.65 -20.15 -16.72
N PHE A 154 -12.56 -20.85 -16.45
CA PHE A 154 -11.75 -21.50 -17.47
C PHE A 154 -12.54 -22.57 -18.24
N SER A 155 -13.36 -23.37 -17.55
CA SER A 155 -14.22 -24.38 -18.22
C SER A 155 -15.30 -23.77 -19.11
N ARG A 156 -15.85 -22.58 -18.74
CA ARG A 156 -16.87 -21.87 -19.54
C ARG A 156 -16.27 -21.11 -20.73
N THR A 157 -15.04 -20.62 -20.61
CA THR A 157 -14.33 -19.96 -21.71
C THR A 157 -13.71 -20.94 -22.71
N GLY A 158 -13.91 -22.26 -22.50
CA GLY A 158 -13.34 -23.29 -23.34
C GLY A 158 -11.82 -23.48 -23.20
N THR A 159 -11.19 -22.74 -22.30
CA THR A 159 -9.76 -22.84 -22.03
C THR A 159 -9.58 -23.81 -20.86
N ARG A 160 -9.35 -25.09 -21.14
CA ARG A 160 -8.93 -26.04 -20.09
C ARG A 160 -7.52 -25.70 -19.65
N ILE A 161 -7.27 -25.73 -18.36
CA ILE A 161 -5.90 -25.59 -17.82
C ILE A 161 -5.00 -26.64 -18.46
N ASP A 162 -5.52 -27.86 -18.70
CA ASP A 162 -4.82 -28.92 -19.42
C ASP A 162 -4.49 -28.54 -20.86
N ASP A 163 -5.33 -27.75 -21.54
CA ASP A 163 -5.08 -27.27 -22.90
C ASP A 163 -3.95 -26.24 -22.92
N VAL A 164 -3.87 -25.36 -21.91
CA VAL A 164 -2.76 -24.40 -21.76
C VAL A 164 -1.46 -25.14 -21.48
N PHE A 165 -1.48 -26.15 -20.61
CA PHE A 165 -0.31 -26.98 -20.37
C PHE A 165 -0.03 -27.93 -21.54
N GLY A 166 -1.06 -28.41 -22.25
CA GLY A 166 -0.93 -29.29 -23.43
C GLY A 166 -0.50 -28.55 -24.70
N MET A 167 -0.66 -27.22 -24.79
CA MET A 167 -0.12 -26.43 -25.90
C MET A 167 1.41 -26.43 -25.93
N PHE A 168 2.06 -26.76 -24.83
CA PHE A 168 3.50 -26.92 -24.77
C PHE A 168 3.83 -28.40 -24.95
N SER A 169 4.39 -28.76 -26.09
CA SER A 169 5.04 -30.04 -26.25
C SER A 169 6.16 -30.23 -25.20
N PRO A 170 6.58 -31.44 -24.87
CA PRO A 170 7.74 -31.68 -23.98
C PRO A 170 8.96 -30.83 -24.37
N THR A 171 9.17 -30.65 -25.68
CA THR A 171 10.20 -29.76 -26.25
C THR A 171 9.91 -28.29 -25.96
N GLY A 172 8.65 -27.84 -26.01
CA GLY A 172 8.26 -26.50 -25.68
C GLY A 172 8.50 -26.17 -24.20
N TRP A 173 8.22 -27.12 -23.29
CA TRP A 173 8.55 -26.97 -21.87
C TRP A 173 10.05 -26.88 -21.63
N LEU A 174 10.84 -27.71 -22.34
CA LEU A 174 12.30 -27.67 -22.26
C LEU A 174 12.84 -26.31 -22.74
N VAL A 175 12.36 -25.82 -23.89
CA VAL A 175 12.74 -24.51 -24.44
C VAL A 175 12.33 -23.37 -23.48
N THR A 176 11.13 -23.40 -22.94
CA THR A 176 10.66 -22.38 -21.97
C THR A 176 11.50 -22.41 -20.68
N ALA A 177 11.84 -23.60 -20.17
CA ALA A 177 12.72 -23.76 -19.02
C ALA A 177 14.13 -23.22 -19.31
N ILE A 178 14.71 -23.56 -20.47
CA ILE A 178 16.02 -23.05 -20.89
C ILE A 178 15.99 -21.52 -21.05
N CYS A 179 14.98 -20.97 -21.72
CA CYS A 179 14.81 -19.53 -21.86
C CYS A 179 14.60 -18.83 -20.50
N GLY A 180 13.85 -19.44 -19.60
CA GLY A 180 13.67 -18.97 -18.23
C GLY A 180 14.99 -18.94 -17.46
N VAL A 181 15.74 -20.02 -17.48
CA VAL A 181 17.08 -20.12 -16.85
C VAL A 181 18.05 -19.13 -17.50
N ALA A 182 18.07 -19.05 -18.83
CA ALA A 182 18.92 -18.12 -19.55
C ALA A 182 18.57 -16.65 -19.22
N SER A 183 17.27 -16.33 -19.11
CA SER A 183 16.80 -15.00 -18.70
C SER A 183 17.22 -14.67 -17.26
N ILE A 184 17.11 -15.62 -16.33
CA ILE A 184 17.56 -15.47 -14.94
C ILE A 184 19.07 -15.28 -14.88
N VAL A 185 19.85 -16.08 -15.62
CA VAL A 185 21.31 -15.97 -15.69
C VAL A 185 21.74 -14.65 -16.33
N LEU A 186 21.09 -14.25 -17.43
CA LEU A 186 21.35 -12.97 -18.08
C LEU A 186 21.00 -11.80 -17.15
N PHE A 187 19.85 -11.86 -16.49
CA PHE A 187 19.42 -10.85 -15.51
C PHE A 187 20.40 -10.77 -14.33
N TYR A 188 20.84 -11.93 -13.80
CA TYR A 188 21.88 -11.98 -12.77
C TYR A 188 23.22 -11.41 -13.25
N TYR A 189 23.65 -11.74 -14.48
CA TYR A 189 24.88 -11.23 -15.07
C TYR A 189 24.81 -9.72 -15.29
N VAL A 190 23.71 -9.21 -15.85
CA VAL A 190 23.45 -7.79 -16.03
C VAL A 190 23.40 -7.04 -14.69
N LEU A 191 22.72 -7.60 -13.69
CA LEU A 191 22.69 -7.04 -12.34
C LEU A 191 24.09 -7.00 -11.71
N ARG A 192 24.92 -8.03 -11.92
CA ARG A 192 26.26 -8.13 -11.34
C ARG A 192 27.24 -7.10 -11.94
N HIS A 193 27.08 -6.72 -13.21
CA HIS A 193 27.91 -5.74 -13.89
C HIS A 193 27.44 -4.29 -13.73
N LEU A 194 26.21 -4.06 -13.29
CA LEU A 194 25.72 -2.74 -12.97
C LEU A 194 26.13 -2.37 -11.53
N SER A 195 26.53 -1.12 -11.31
CA SER A 195 26.76 -0.52 -9.99
C SER A 195 25.56 -0.70 -9.03
N PHE A 196 24.47 -1.22 -9.57
CA PHE A 196 23.21 -1.54 -8.89
C PHE A 196 23.29 -2.80 -8.03
N TYR A 197 24.18 -3.75 -8.33
CA TYR A 197 24.32 -4.99 -7.55
C TYR A 197 24.69 -4.75 -6.08
N LYS A 198 25.59 -3.80 -5.84
CA LYS A 198 25.94 -3.37 -4.48
C LYS A 198 24.70 -2.81 -3.75
N LYS A 199 23.93 -1.96 -4.42
CA LYS A 199 22.68 -1.40 -3.85
C LYS A 199 21.61 -2.45 -3.59
N VAL A 200 21.43 -3.41 -4.51
CA VAL A 200 20.47 -4.52 -4.33
C VAL A 200 20.93 -5.45 -3.20
N LYS A 201 22.20 -5.78 -3.12
CA LYS A 201 22.76 -6.59 -2.02
C LYS A 201 22.65 -5.88 -0.68
N GLU A 202 22.94 -4.58 -0.63
CA GLU A 202 22.77 -3.74 0.58
C GLU A 202 21.28 -3.64 0.97
N MET A 203 20.37 -3.52 0.00
CA MET A 203 18.93 -3.48 0.22
C MET A 203 18.40 -4.83 0.72
N LEU A 204 18.83 -5.95 0.12
CA LEU A 204 18.49 -7.31 0.59
C LEU A 204 19.10 -7.59 1.96
N GLY A 205 20.33 -7.15 2.20
CA GLY A 205 20.97 -7.19 3.51
C GLY A 205 20.20 -6.36 4.55
N GLY A 206 19.73 -5.17 4.18
CA GLY A 206 18.87 -4.32 5.00
C GLY A 206 17.51 -4.97 5.31
N ILE A 207 16.89 -5.61 4.33
CA ILE A 207 15.64 -6.38 4.51
C ILE A 207 15.87 -7.55 5.47
N TRP A 208 16.95 -8.30 5.29
CA TRP A 208 17.31 -9.42 6.18
C TRP A 208 17.61 -8.95 7.61
N GLN A 209 18.37 -7.86 7.75
CA GLN A 209 18.62 -7.24 9.06
C GLN A 209 17.31 -6.74 9.69
N GLY A 210 16.42 -6.16 8.87
CA GLY A 210 15.10 -5.74 9.30
C GLY A 210 14.25 -6.90 9.81
N ILE A 211 14.15 -8.00 9.05
CA ILE A 211 13.45 -9.21 9.47
C ILE A 211 14.09 -9.81 10.73
N SER A 212 15.43 -9.85 10.79
CA SER A 212 16.15 -10.32 11.96
C SER A 212 15.96 -9.43 13.19
N SER A 213 15.77 -8.11 13.01
CA SER A 213 15.48 -7.19 14.12
C SER A 213 14.10 -7.41 14.72
N LEU A 214 13.14 -7.99 13.97
CA LEU A 214 11.81 -8.34 14.50
C LEU A 214 11.89 -9.36 15.64
N ARG A 215 12.91 -10.22 15.66
CA ARG A 215 13.16 -11.14 16.78
C ARG A 215 13.51 -10.41 18.09
N LYS A 216 13.91 -9.12 18.00
CA LYS A 216 14.25 -8.28 19.14
C LYS A 216 13.07 -7.40 19.60
N VAL A 217 11.92 -7.48 18.95
CA VAL A 217 10.70 -6.79 19.39
C VAL A 217 10.28 -7.37 20.73
N LYS A 218 10.09 -6.50 21.73
CA LYS A 218 9.79 -6.91 23.11
C LYS A 218 8.50 -7.71 23.23
N ASN A 219 7.49 -7.38 22.45
CA ASN A 219 6.17 -8.02 22.48
C ASN A 219 5.77 -8.49 21.09
N ILE A 220 6.25 -9.66 20.70
CA ILE A 220 5.94 -10.27 19.39
C ILE A 220 4.43 -10.53 19.22
N PRO A 221 3.68 -11.06 20.19
CA PRO A 221 2.24 -11.23 20.06
C PRO A 221 1.51 -9.94 19.72
N LEU A 222 1.84 -8.84 20.38
CA LEU A 222 1.24 -7.53 20.11
C LEU A 222 1.65 -6.99 18.72
N PHE A 223 2.86 -7.24 18.27
CA PHE A 223 3.31 -6.88 16.92
C PHE A 223 2.52 -7.63 15.83
N ILE A 224 2.31 -8.95 16.04
CA ILE A 224 1.47 -9.77 15.16
C ILE A 224 0.03 -9.27 15.18
N PHE A 225 -0.52 -9.00 16.37
CA PHE A 225 -1.87 -8.44 16.51
C PHE A 225 -2.02 -7.14 15.71
N TYR A 226 -1.12 -6.17 15.87
CA TYR A 226 -1.20 -4.93 15.09
C TYR A 226 -1.06 -5.20 13.59
N SER A 227 -0.20 -6.13 13.19
CA SER A 227 -0.03 -6.47 11.78
C SER A 227 -1.31 -7.04 11.16
N LEU A 228 -1.99 -7.94 11.86
CA LEU A 228 -3.28 -8.49 11.43
C LEU A 228 -4.40 -7.44 11.52
N ALA A 229 -4.41 -6.63 12.59
CA ALA A 229 -5.40 -5.58 12.80
C ALA A 229 -5.33 -4.49 11.71
N ILE A 230 -4.15 -4.14 11.20
CA ILE A 230 -3.99 -3.23 10.06
C ILE A 230 -4.76 -3.75 8.84
N TRP A 231 -4.46 -4.97 8.42
CA TRP A 231 -5.05 -5.55 7.21
C TRP A 231 -6.52 -5.92 7.39
N GLY A 232 -6.89 -6.42 8.58
CA GLY A 232 -8.27 -6.66 8.96
C GLY A 232 -9.10 -5.38 8.96
N SER A 233 -8.56 -4.28 9.48
CA SER A 233 -9.25 -2.98 9.47
C SER A 233 -9.36 -2.41 8.05
N TYR A 234 -8.33 -2.51 7.21
CA TYR A 234 -8.43 -2.11 5.80
C TYR A 234 -9.45 -2.95 5.05
N PHE A 235 -9.49 -4.25 5.30
CA PHE A 235 -10.48 -5.13 4.69
C PHE A 235 -11.89 -4.77 5.16
N LEU A 236 -12.12 -4.55 6.45
CA LEU A 236 -13.43 -4.15 6.98
C LEU A 236 -13.85 -2.78 6.45
N HIS A 237 -12.92 -1.82 6.38
CA HIS A 237 -13.18 -0.51 5.78
C HIS A 237 -13.67 -0.65 4.33
N TYR A 238 -13.07 -1.56 3.56
CA TYR A 238 -13.50 -1.84 2.19
C TYR A 238 -14.77 -2.68 2.13
N TYR A 239 -14.89 -3.76 2.93
CA TYR A 239 -16.01 -4.69 2.89
C TYR A 239 -17.34 -4.04 3.25
N LEU A 240 -17.34 -3.15 4.23
CA LEU A 240 -18.56 -2.43 4.63
C LEU A 240 -19.09 -1.54 3.50
N THR A 241 -18.25 -1.08 2.57
CA THR A 241 -18.72 -0.30 1.42
C THR A 241 -19.53 -1.12 0.43
N PHE A 242 -19.46 -2.45 0.44
CA PHE A 242 -20.31 -3.30 -0.38
C PHE A 242 -21.78 -3.14 -0.03
N TYR A 243 -22.08 -2.91 1.23
CA TYR A 243 -23.46 -2.70 1.71
C TYR A 243 -23.98 -1.28 1.45
N CYS A 244 -23.15 -0.40 0.87
CA CYS A 244 -23.59 0.94 0.49
C CYS A 244 -24.45 0.95 -0.77
N PHE A 245 -24.37 -0.07 -1.61
CA PHE A 245 -25.04 -0.13 -2.90
C PHE A 245 -25.75 -1.48 -3.07
N ASP A 246 -26.98 -1.47 -3.53
CA ASP A 246 -27.76 -2.70 -3.75
C ASP A 246 -27.07 -3.68 -4.71
N ALA A 247 -26.38 -3.14 -5.72
CA ALA A 247 -25.65 -3.92 -6.72
C ALA A 247 -24.49 -4.75 -6.12
N THR A 248 -23.96 -4.35 -4.98
CA THR A 248 -22.81 -5.03 -4.35
C THR A 248 -23.15 -5.71 -3.02
N ALA A 249 -24.27 -5.36 -2.39
CA ALA A 249 -24.66 -5.83 -1.05
C ALA A 249 -24.72 -7.36 -0.94
N ASN A 250 -25.15 -8.05 -2.01
CA ASN A 250 -25.36 -9.50 -2.03
C ASN A 250 -24.18 -10.30 -2.60
N LEU A 251 -23.05 -9.65 -2.97
CA LEU A 251 -21.90 -10.35 -3.58
C LEU A 251 -21.10 -11.21 -2.59
N GLY A 252 -21.30 -10.98 -1.30
CA GLY A 252 -20.71 -11.77 -0.23
C GLY A 252 -19.22 -11.50 0.03
N LEU A 253 -18.73 -12.16 1.08
CA LEU A 253 -17.35 -11.99 1.58
C LEU A 253 -16.29 -12.37 0.56
N SER A 254 -16.55 -13.39 -0.24
CA SER A 254 -15.58 -13.91 -1.22
C SER A 254 -15.25 -12.90 -2.32
N CYS A 255 -16.28 -12.25 -2.89
CA CYS A 255 -16.09 -11.19 -3.89
C CYS A 255 -15.33 -10.00 -3.28
N ALA A 256 -15.72 -9.59 -2.07
CA ALA A 256 -15.03 -8.50 -1.36
C ALA A 256 -13.56 -8.82 -1.09
N LEU A 257 -13.23 -10.06 -0.67
CA LEU A 257 -11.86 -10.46 -0.41
C LEU A 257 -11.00 -10.47 -1.69
N VAL A 258 -11.52 -11.05 -2.77
CA VAL A 258 -10.78 -11.10 -4.04
C VAL A 258 -10.58 -9.70 -4.61
N SER A 259 -11.62 -8.86 -4.65
CA SER A 259 -11.50 -7.50 -5.15
C SER A 259 -10.61 -6.63 -4.28
N PHE A 260 -10.61 -6.82 -2.95
CA PHE A 260 -9.67 -6.17 -2.03
C PHE A 260 -8.22 -6.54 -2.31
N VAL A 261 -7.94 -7.84 -2.51
CA VAL A 261 -6.60 -8.33 -2.84
C VAL A 261 -6.13 -7.77 -4.18
N VAL A 262 -6.96 -7.88 -5.23
CA VAL A 262 -6.61 -7.39 -6.58
C VAL A 262 -6.41 -5.88 -6.55
N GLY A 263 -7.25 -5.14 -5.84
CA GLY A 263 -7.09 -3.70 -5.62
C GLY A 263 -5.79 -3.37 -4.86
N SER A 264 -5.44 -4.14 -3.82
CA SER A 264 -4.21 -3.94 -3.05
C SER A 264 -2.95 -4.19 -3.89
N VAL A 265 -2.99 -5.18 -4.79
CA VAL A 265 -1.90 -5.44 -5.75
C VAL A 265 -1.81 -4.32 -6.78
N ALA A 266 -2.94 -3.80 -7.27
CA ALA A 266 -2.94 -2.72 -8.25
C ALA A 266 -2.30 -1.43 -7.73
N VAL A 267 -2.34 -1.17 -6.42
CA VAL A 267 -1.68 -0.02 -5.77
C VAL A 267 -0.14 -0.12 -5.81
N ILE A 268 0.44 -1.25 -6.18
CA ILE A 268 1.89 -1.37 -6.44
C ILE A 268 2.30 -0.42 -7.57
N VAL A 269 1.42 -0.18 -8.55
CA VAL A 269 1.64 0.85 -9.57
C VAL A 269 1.67 2.22 -8.89
N PRO A 270 2.77 2.98 -9.01
CA PRO A 270 2.99 4.18 -8.23
C PRO A 270 2.18 5.38 -8.76
N THR A 271 0.88 5.37 -8.53
CA THR A 271 -0.02 6.50 -8.80
C THR A 271 -0.48 7.12 -7.48
N PRO A 272 -0.93 8.40 -7.46
CA PRO A 272 -1.46 9.03 -6.26
C PRO A 272 -2.61 8.19 -5.67
N ASN A 273 -2.43 7.70 -4.45
CA ASN A 273 -3.40 6.84 -3.74
C ASN A 273 -3.88 5.61 -4.55
N GLY A 274 -3.12 5.13 -5.54
CA GLY A 274 -3.56 4.05 -6.43
C GLY A 274 -4.63 4.46 -7.45
N ALA A 275 -4.92 5.76 -7.61
CA ALA A 275 -5.92 6.25 -8.55
C ALA A 275 -5.62 5.78 -9.98
N GLY A 276 -6.63 5.30 -10.66
CA GLY A 276 -6.53 4.65 -11.96
C GLY A 276 -6.37 3.12 -11.82
N PRO A 277 -5.20 2.60 -11.47
CA PRO A 277 -4.99 1.15 -11.34
C PRO A 277 -5.95 0.46 -10.38
N TRP A 278 -6.20 1.05 -9.20
CA TRP A 278 -7.15 0.53 -8.24
C TRP A 278 -8.59 0.53 -8.79
N HIS A 279 -9.00 1.64 -9.41
CA HIS A 279 -10.34 1.75 -10.01
C HIS A 279 -10.55 0.68 -11.07
N PHE A 280 -9.57 0.52 -11.97
CA PHE A 280 -9.63 -0.49 -13.03
C PHE A 280 -9.71 -1.91 -12.45
N ALA A 281 -8.85 -2.22 -11.50
CA ALA A 281 -8.76 -3.55 -10.91
C ALA A 281 -10.05 -3.94 -10.19
N VAL A 282 -10.56 -3.07 -9.32
CA VAL A 282 -11.79 -3.33 -8.55
C VAL A 282 -13.02 -3.34 -9.46
N LYS A 283 -13.15 -2.39 -10.39
CA LYS A 283 -14.23 -2.40 -11.39
C LYS A 283 -14.27 -3.72 -12.15
N THR A 284 -13.13 -4.16 -12.68
CA THR A 284 -13.03 -5.42 -13.43
C THR A 284 -13.50 -6.60 -12.60
N MET A 285 -13.08 -6.66 -11.34
CA MET A 285 -13.53 -7.74 -10.46
C MET A 285 -15.03 -7.69 -10.21
N LEU A 286 -15.61 -6.54 -9.92
CA LEU A 286 -17.07 -6.41 -9.73
C LEU A 286 -17.85 -6.86 -10.96
N ILE A 287 -17.41 -6.51 -12.18
CA ILE A 287 -18.03 -6.96 -13.42
C ILE A 287 -17.94 -8.48 -13.56
N LEU A 288 -16.81 -9.10 -13.24
CA LEU A 288 -16.66 -10.56 -13.26
C LEU A 288 -17.60 -11.27 -12.29
N TYR A 289 -18.00 -10.61 -11.21
CA TYR A 289 -19.02 -11.09 -10.26
C TYR A 289 -20.45 -10.70 -10.64
N GLY A 290 -20.66 -10.13 -11.84
CA GLY A 290 -21.99 -9.87 -12.41
C GLY A 290 -22.54 -8.47 -12.15
N VAL A 291 -21.75 -7.54 -11.60
CA VAL A 291 -22.17 -6.14 -11.45
C VAL A 291 -22.17 -5.45 -12.81
N ALA A 292 -23.23 -4.70 -13.12
CA ALA A 292 -23.30 -3.91 -14.34
C ALA A 292 -22.19 -2.85 -14.40
N ASP A 293 -21.69 -2.57 -15.61
CA ASP A 293 -20.52 -1.69 -15.83
C ASP A 293 -20.68 -0.32 -15.16
N ASN A 294 -21.83 0.33 -15.34
CA ASN A 294 -22.12 1.64 -14.75
C ASN A 294 -22.14 1.60 -13.21
N GLN A 295 -22.74 0.56 -12.63
CA GLN A 295 -22.81 0.40 -11.17
C GLN A 295 -21.43 0.12 -10.57
N ALA A 296 -20.60 -0.67 -11.25
CA ALA A 296 -19.22 -0.89 -10.85
C ALA A 296 -18.39 0.42 -10.93
N LEU A 297 -18.64 1.26 -11.94
CA LEU A 297 -18.03 2.59 -12.06
C LEU A 297 -18.44 3.52 -10.91
N TYR A 298 -19.74 3.59 -10.57
CA TYR A 298 -20.21 4.37 -9.42
C TYR A 298 -19.54 3.90 -8.12
N PHE A 299 -19.54 2.59 -7.89
CA PHE A 299 -18.91 2.02 -6.70
C PHE A 299 -17.46 2.47 -6.56
N VAL A 300 -16.61 2.22 -7.57
CA VAL A 300 -15.18 2.53 -7.46
C VAL A 300 -14.90 4.02 -7.34
N LEU A 301 -15.66 4.86 -8.04
CA LEU A 301 -15.50 6.31 -7.98
C LEU A 301 -15.88 6.86 -6.61
N ILE A 302 -17.06 6.52 -6.11
CA ILE A 302 -17.60 7.07 -4.85
C ILE A 302 -16.79 6.55 -3.67
N VAL A 303 -16.55 5.23 -3.60
CA VAL A 303 -15.80 4.62 -2.50
C VAL A 303 -14.38 5.18 -2.41
N HIS A 304 -13.64 5.20 -3.53
CA HIS A 304 -12.27 5.71 -3.53
C HIS A 304 -12.20 7.20 -3.21
N THR A 305 -13.16 7.99 -3.69
CA THR A 305 -13.23 9.43 -3.40
C THR A 305 -13.44 9.68 -1.90
N ILE A 306 -14.41 8.99 -1.29
CA ILE A 306 -14.70 9.15 0.15
C ILE A 306 -13.51 8.68 1.01
N GLN A 307 -12.90 7.54 0.66
CA GLN A 307 -11.70 7.06 1.34
C GLN A 307 -10.52 8.03 1.20
N THR A 308 -10.36 8.65 0.04
CA THR A 308 -9.33 9.67 -0.20
C THR A 308 -9.61 10.95 0.62
N LEU A 309 -10.87 11.38 0.72
CA LEU A 309 -11.26 12.50 1.59
C LEU A 309 -10.93 12.20 3.06
N LEU A 310 -11.18 10.98 3.54
CA LEU A 310 -10.78 10.56 4.88
C LEU A 310 -9.27 10.74 5.09
N VAL A 311 -8.44 10.31 4.13
CA VAL A 311 -6.98 10.46 4.19
C VAL A 311 -6.58 11.94 4.27
N ILE A 312 -7.23 12.80 3.50
CA ILE A 312 -6.98 14.25 3.54
C ILE A 312 -7.33 14.82 4.92
N LEU A 313 -8.50 14.49 5.44
CA LEU A 313 -8.97 14.98 6.76
C LEU A 313 -8.02 14.53 7.88
N LEU A 314 -7.57 13.25 7.86
CA LEU A 314 -6.60 12.74 8.82
C LEU A 314 -5.24 13.43 8.69
N GLY A 315 -4.81 13.75 7.46
CA GLY A 315 -3.59 14.50 7.22
C GLY A 315 -3.64 15.92 7.77
N VAL A 316 -4.77 16.62 7.57
CA VAL A 316 -5.01 17.95 8.14
C VAL A 316 -5.04 17.89 9.67
N TYR A 317 -5.76 16.92 10.23
CA TYR A 317 -5.78 16.68 11.67
C TYR A 317 -4.36 16.45 12.22
N ALA A 318 -3.58 15.60 11.57
CA ALA A 318 -2.21 15.29 11.98
C ALA A 318 -1.30 16.53 11.92
N TRP A 319 -1.44 17.33 10.86
CA TRP A 319 -0.67 18.57 10.71
C TRP A 319 -0.98 19.56 11.84
N ILE A 320 -2.26 19.77 12.15
CA ILE A 320 -2.70 20.62 13.25
C ILE A 320 -2.20 20.05 14.58
N SER A 321 -2.42 18.78 14.87
CA SER A 321 -1.99 18.11 16.11
C SER A 321 -0.48 18.18 16.32
N LEU A 322 0.31 17.99 15.27
CA LEU A 322 1.75 18.13 15.33
C LEU A 322 2.21 19.57 15.58
N SER A 323 1.48 20.57 15.07
CA SER A 323 1.81 21.98 15.31
C SER A 323 1.71 22.37 16.78
N PHE A 324 0.85 21.72 17.56
CA PHE A 324 0.75 21.91 19.01
C PHE A 324 1.67 20.99 19.81
N THR A 325 2.35 20.05 19.15
CA THR A 325 3.24 19.10 19.82
C THR A 325 4.57 19.76 20.11
N LYS A 326 4.95 19.82 21.40
CA LYS A 326 6.24 20.37 21.82
C LYS A 326 7.38 19.49 21.30
N THR A 327 8.34 20.11 20.62
CA THR A 327 9.62 19.45 20.30
C THR A 327 10.47 19.37 21.57
N PRO A 328 11.17 18.25 21.84
CA PRO A 328 12.13 18.19 22.94
C PRO A 328 13.15 19.32 22.77
N VAL A 329 13.32 20.12 23.82
CA VAL A 329 14.39 21.14 23.86
C VAL A 329 15.71 20.36 23.71
N SER A 330 16.51 20.71 22.74
CA SER A 330 17.90 20.25 22.67
C SER A 330 18.58 20.79 23.96
N LEU A 331 18.72 19.94 24.94
CA LEU A 331 19.69 20.22 26.04
C LEU A 331 21.02 20.32 25.30
N GLY A 332 21.56 21.54 25.31
CA GLY A 332 22.78 21.94 24.60
C GLY A 332 23.89 20.92 24.75
N GLY A 333 24.74 20.89 23.74
CA GLY A 333 25.87 19.97 23.63
C GLY A 333 26.71 19.83 24.89
N PRO A 334 27.65 18.89 24.91
CA PRO A 334 28.39 18.53 26.10
C PRO A 334 29.03 19.77 26.70
N THR A 335 28.63 20.07 27.95
CA THR A 335 29.33 21.01 28.81
C THR A 335 30.80 20.61 28.76
N GLU A 336 31.65 21.45 28.23
CA GLU A 336 33.12 21.33 28.44
C GLU A 336 33.35 21.23 29.93
N LEU A 337 33.53 20.00 30.40
CA LEU A 337 34.05 19.77 31.72
C LEU A 337 35.46 20.37 31.73
N THR A 338 35.58 21.52 32.37
CA THR A 338 36.82 22.16 32.79
C THR A 338 37.85 21.11 33.17
N ARG A 339 38.89 20.95 32.37
CA ARG A 339 40.12 20.29 32.77
C ARG A 339 40.72 21.10 33.91
N PRO A 340 41.03 20.51 35.07
CA PRO A 340 41.83 21.20 36.05
C PRO A 340 43.23 21.43 35.47
N ALA A 341 43.69 22.66 35.52
CA ALA A 341 45.05 23.05 35.23
C ALA A 341 46.04 22.27 36.10
N LYS A 342 47.01 21.66 35.46
CA LYS A 342 48.32 21.34 36.05
C LYS A 342 49.38 22.03 35.24
#